data_43557b0935ed05c60bcb249215074cd3
#
_entry.id   43557b0935ed05c60bcb249215074cd3
#
_cell.length_a   1.000
_cell.length_b   1.000
_cell.length_c   1.000
_cell.angle_alpha   90.00
_cell.angle_beta   90.00
_cell.angle_gamma   90.00
#
_symmetry.space_group_name_H-M   'P 1'
#
loop_
_entity.id
_entity.type
_entity.pdbx_description
1 polymer ?
#
loop_
_entity_poly.entity_id
_entity_poly.type
_entity_poly.pdbx_seq_one_letter_code
_entity_poly.pdbx_strand_id
1 'polypeptide(L)'
;DKDDNTSTEATTTVVDTTAPEAPTVKEVTSEATTVSGTAEPGSTVTVTFPDGTTSTGTADSEGNYTVEIPSNVDLEGGEDIKVTSKDKVGNTSEETMTTVVD
;
A
#
# COMPACT_ATOMS: atom_id res chain seq x y z
N ASP A 1 -1.73 -25.74 -27.97
CA ASP A 1 -2.00 -25.55 -28.30
C ASP A 1 -2.11 -25.65 -28.39
N LYS A 2 -1.80 -25.70 -28.60
CA LYS A 2 -2.05 -25.57 -28.93
C LYS A 2 -2.33 -25.74 -29.07
N ASP A 3 -1.50 -26.24 -29.19
CA ASP A 3 -1.85 -26.03 -29.42
C ASP A 3 -2.18 -26.08 -29.21
N ASP A 4 -1.89 -26.49 -29.09
CA ASP A 4 -2.17 -26.09 -28.94
C ASP A 4 -2.31 -25.93 -28.46
N ASN A 5 -2.13 -26.27 -28.22
CA ASN A 5 -2.28 -25.69 -27.88
C ASN A 5 -2.52 -25.44 -27.33
N THR A 6 -2.09 -25.80 -27.16
CA THR A 6 -2.27 -25.23 -26.72
C THR A 6 -2.39 -24.91 -26.15
N SER A 7 -2.30 -25.18 -25.90
CA SER A 7 -2.37 -24.69 -25.41
C SER A 7 -2.48 -24.40 -24.71
N THR A 8 -2.54 -24.62 -24.57
CA THR A 8 -2.49 -24.28 -23.89
C THR A 8 -2.72 -23.99 -23.31
N GLU A 9 -3.07 -23.84 -23.05
CA GLU A 9 -3.05 -23.58 -22.48
C GLU A 9 -2.81 -23.48 -21.72
N ALA A 10 -2.81 -23.95 -22.24
CA ALA A 10 -2.15 -23.88 -21.09
C ALA A 10 -2.33 -22.77 -20.36
N THR A 11 -2.73 -22.97 -19.55
CA THR A 11 -2.77 -21.79 -19.02
C THR A 11 -1.73 -21.56 -18.17
N THR A 12 -0.97 -20.89 -18.65
CA THR A 12 -0.01 -20.40 -17.81
C THR A 12 -0.59 -19.37 -17.00
N THR A 13 -0.55 -19.59 -15.80
CA THR A 13 -0.77 -18.54 -14.92
C THR A 13 0.26 -17.52 -15.11
N VAL A 14 -0.16 -16.41 -15.51
CA VAL A 14 0.76 -15.33 -15.66
C VAL A 14 1.23 -14.98 -14.26
N VAL A 15 2.47 -15.19 -14.02
CA VAL A 15 3.07 -14.69 -12.81
C VAL A 15 3.10 -13.19 -12.97
N ASP A 16 2.39 -12.53 -12.12
CA ASP A 16 2.34 -11.08 -12.18
C ASP A 16 3.67 -10.55 -11.66
N THR A 17 4.51 -10.10 -12.57
CA THR A 17 5.78 -9.50 -12.19
C THR A 17 5.65 -8.00 -12.08
N THR A 18 4.46 -7.47 -12.28
CA THR A 18 4.21 -6.03 -12.21
C THR A 18 3.90 -5.64 -10.77
N ALA A 19 4.59 -4.65 -10.25
CA ALA A 19 4.31 -4.14 -8.92
C ALA A 19 2.93 -3.48 -8.90
N PRO A 20 2.25 -3.48 -7.75
CA PRO A 20 0.96 -2.79 -7.67
C PRO A 20 1.14 -1.31 -7.88
N GLU A 21 0.05 -0.63 -8.22
CA GLU A 21 0.08 0.83 -8.33
C GLU A 21 0.36 1.43 -6.97
N ALA A 22 1.00 2.59 -6.96
CA ALA A 22 1.26 3.28 -5.71
C ALA A 22 -0.07 3.59 -5.02
N PRO A 23 -0.14 3.43 -3.70
CA PRO A 23 -1.39 3.69 -2.99
C PRO A 23 -1.66 5.19 -2.94
N THR A 24 -2.93 5.54 -2.71
CA THR A 24 -3.28 6.92 -2.43
C THR A 24 -3.37 7.08 -0.91
N VAL A 25 -3.21 8.31 -0.44
CA VAL A 25 -3.27 8.62 0.99
C VAL A 25 -4.17 9.83 1.15
N LYS A 26 -5.14 9.73 2.05
CA LYS A 26 -5.95 10.88 2.40
C LYS A 26 -5.14 11.82 3.29
N GLU A 27 -5.60 13.05 3.40
CA GLU A 27 -4.91 14.05 4.20
C GLU A 27 -4.66 13.53 5.62
N VAL A 28 -3.44 13.73 6.11
CA VAL A 28 -3.06 13.34 7.47
C VAL A 28 -2.73 14.63 8.22
N THR A 29 -3.39 14.81 9.37
CA THR A 29 -3.14 15.99 10.21
C THR A 29 -2.28 15.59 11.39
N SER A 30 -1.75 16.58 12.08
CA SER A 30 -0.92 16.32 13.26
C SER A 30 -1.70 15.64 14.38
N GLU A 31 -3.03 15.70 14.33
CA GLU A 31 -3.87 15.06 15.33
C GLU A 31 -4.51 13.77 14.84
N ALA A 32 -4.14 13.31 13.66
CA ALA A 32 -4.73 12.09 13.10
C ALA A 32 -4.31 10.88 13.93
N THR A 33 -5.23 9.92 14.02
CA THR A 33 -4.93 8.65 14.69
C THR A 33 -4.84 7.50 13.70
N THR A 34 -5.20 7.73 12.45
CA THR A 34 -5.12 6.71 11.40
C THR A 34 -4.64 7.34 10.10
N VAL A 35 -4.06 6.49 9.25
CA VAL A 35 -3.72 6.84 7.87
C VAL A 35 -4.61 5.98 6.99
N SER A 36 -5.30 6.58 6.04
CA SER A 36 -6.22 5.84 5.19
C SER A 36 -6.08 6.29 3.74
N GLY A 37 -6.61 5.48 2.85
CA GLY A 37 -6.56 5.75 1.42
C GLY A 37 -6.98 4.52 0.65
N THR A 38 -6.48 4.41 -0.58
CA THR A 38 -6.78 3.26 -1.43
C THR A 38 -5.49 2.62 -1.90
N ALA A 39 -5.58 1.32 -2.15
CA ALA A 39 -4.47 0.53 -2.65
C ALA A 39 -5.05 -0.63 -3.44
N GLU A 40 -4.20 -1.47 -4.03
CA GLU A 40 -4.70 -2.65 -4.73
C GLU A 40 -5.44 -3.55 -3.73
N PRO A 41 -6.65 -4.01 -4.07
CA PRO A 41 -7.40 -4.87 -3.15
C PRO A 41 -6.58 -6.08 -2.74
N GLY A 42 -6.55 -6.36 -1.46
CA GLY A 42 -5.83 -7.49 -0.90
C GLY A 42 -4.35 -7.26 -0.67
N SER A 43 -3.82 -6.10 -1.07
CA SER A 43 -2.41 -5.81 -0.83
C SER A 43 -2.16 -5.43 0.62
N THR A 44 -0.92 -5.59 1.05
CA THR A 44 -0.49 -5.14 2.37
C THR A 44 0.08 -3.74 2.23
N VAL A 45 -0.45 -2.82 3.01
CA VAL A 45 -0.02 -1.42 2.96
C VAL A 45 0.90 -1.17 4.14
N THR A 46 2.06 -0.61 3.87
CA THR A 46 3.03 -0.26 4.91
C THR A 46 3.17 1.25 4.98
N VAL A 47 3.03 1.79 6.16
CA VAL A 47 3.17 3.22 6.40
C VAL A 47 4.42 3.44 7.23
N THR A 48 5.31 4.29 6.75
CA THR A 48 6.52 4.65 7.47
C THR A 48 6.38 6.07 7.97
N PHE A 49 6.52 6.23 9.28
CA PHE A 49 6.35 7.53 9.93
C PHE A 49 7.68 8.27 9.99
N PRO A 50 7.65 9.57 10.25
CA PRO A 50 8.89 10.38 10.23
C PRO A 50 9.97 9.91 11.19
N ASP A 51 9.58 9.26 12.29
CA ASP A 51 10.56 8.76 13.26
C ASP A 51 11.10 7.38 12.90
N GLY A 52 10.70 6.83 11.75
CA GLY A 52 11.14 5.51 11.32
C GLY A 52 10.24 4.36 11.75
N THR A 53 9.23 4.65 12.55
CA THR A 53 8.26 3.62 12.95
C THR A 53 7.41 3.23 11.77
N THR A 54 7.05 1.96 11.67
CA THR A 54 6.19 1.49 10.58
C THR A 54 4.95 0.82 11.15
N SER A 55 3.87 0.90 10.38
CA SER A 55 2.63 0.18 10.67
C SER A 55 2.11 -0.40 9.38
N THR A 56 1.37 -1.51 9.48
CA THR A 56 0.83 -2.15 8.29
C THR A 56 -0.66 -2.35 8.42
N GLY A 57 -1.31 -2.46 7.27
CA GLY A 57 -2.72 -2.79 7.18
C GLY A 57 -2.95 -3.48 5.85
N THR A 58 -4.14 -4.00 5.66
CA THR A 58 -4.49 -4.71 4.44
C THR A 58 -5.61 -3.97 3.74
N ALA A 59 -5.47 -3.77 2.43
CA ALA A 59 -6.54 -3.18 1.64
C ALA A 59 -7.68 -4.20 1.53
N ASP A 60 -8.90 -3.72 1.68
CA ASP A 60 -10.07 -4.61 1.61
C ASP A 60 -10.41 -4.93 0.15
N SER A 61 -11.53 -5.62 -0.05
CA SER A 61 -11.91 -6.06 -1.39
C SER A 61 -12.25 -4.89 -2.31
N GLU A 62 -12.49 -3.72 -1.76
CA GLU A 62 -12.75 -2.51 -2.54
C GLU A 62 -11.53 -1.63 -2.66
N GLY A 63 -10.40 -2.06 -2.09
CA GLY A 63 -9.16 -1.32 -2.19
C GLY A 63 -8.97 -0.24 -1.14
N ASN A 64 -9.82 -0.20 -0.11
CA ASN A 64 -9.69 0.78 0.96
C ASN A 64 -8.82 0.24 2.07
N TYR A 65 -7.94 1.06 2.60
CA TYR A 65 -7.12 0.65 3.74
C TYR A 65 -7.20 1.69 4.84
N THR A 66 -6.99 1.24 6.07
CA THR A 66 -6.86 2.10 7.23
C THR A 66 -5.76 1.50 8.10
N VAL A 67 -4.77 2.31 8.42
CA VAL A 67 -3.61 1.90 9.22
C VAL A 67 -3.58 2.78 10.46
N GLU A 68 -3.51 2.16 11.63
CA GLU A 68 -3.47 2.93 12.86
C GLU A 68 -2.10 3.54 13.06
N ILE A 69 -2.09 4.76 13.55
CA ILE A 69 -0.85 5.44 13.90
C ILE A 69 -0.53 5.05 15.34
N PRO A 70 0.66 4.46 15.59
CA PRO A 70 1.01 4.05 16.96
C PRO A 70 1.00 5.24 17.90
N SER A 71 0.62 4.98 19.14
CA SER A 71 0.48 6.06 20.11
C SER A 71 1.80 6.73 20.45
N ASN A 72 2.92 6.08 20.17
CA ASN A 72 4.23 6.67 20.43
C ASN A 72 4.74 7.50 19.25
N VAL A 73 3.97 7.59 18.15
CA VAL A 73 4.35 8.43 17.02
C VAL A 73 3.75 9.83 17.23
N ASP A 74 4.60 10.82 17.17
CA ASP A 74 4.18 12.20 17.31
C ASP A 74 4.31 12.88 15.96
N LEU A 75 3.18 13.18 15.32
CA LEU A 75 3.18 13.80 14.01
C LEU A 75 3.15 15.31 14.15
N GLU A 76 4.02 15.96 13.42
CA GLU A 76 4.07 17.42 13.39
C GLU A 76 3.87 17.90 11.97
N GLY A 77 3.28 19.06 11.81
CA GLY A 77 3.06 19.62 10.49
C GLY A 77 4.35 19.78 9.73
N GLY A 78 4.31 19.47 8.46
CA GLY A 78 5.48 19.53 7.58
C GLY A 78 6.29 18.26 7.50
N GLU A 79 6.02 17.27 8.33
CA GLU A 79 6.72 16.00 8.25
C GLU A 79 6.11 15.12 7.17
N ASP A 80 6.92 14.24 6.61
CA ASP A 80 6.48 13.36 5.53
C ASP A 80 6.19 11.97 6.04
N ILE A 81 5.10 11.39 5.52
CA ILE A 81 4.75 9.99 5.77
C ILE A 81 4.86 9.27 4.44
N LYS A 82 5.43 8.07 4.46
CA LYS A 82 5.63 7.28 3.26
C LYS A 82 4.73 6.06 3.31
N VAL A 83 4.12 5.73 2.17
CA VAL A 83 3.19 4.61 2.10
C VAL A 83 3.52 3.78 0.88
N THR A 84 3.62 2.47 1.07
CA THR A 84 3.82 1.53 -0.02
C THR A 84 2.80 0.41 0.10
N SER A 85 2.54 -0.28 -1.02
CA SER A 85 1.71 -1.47 -0.98
C SER A 85 2.48 -2.64 -1.57
N LYS A 86 2.17 -3.84 -1.08
CA LYS A 86 2.86 -5.05 -1.50
C LYS A 86 1.79 -6.10 -1.84
N ASP A 87 1.90 -6.69 -3.02
CA ASP A 87 0.92 -7.68 -3.44
C ASP A 87 1.26 -9.05 -2.85
N LYS A 88 0.42 -10.04 -3.16
CA LYS A 88 0.55 -11.35 -2.54
C LYS A 88 1.76 -12.12 -3.04
N VAL A 89 2.29 -11.75 -4.19
CA VAL A 89 3.47 -12.42 -4.73
C VAL A 89 4.76 -11.68 -4.38
N GLY A 90 4.67 -10.62 -3.59
CA GLY A 90 5.85 -9.97 -3.05
C GLY A 90 6.33 -8.74 -3.80
N ASN A 91 5.59 -8.28 -4.79
CA ASN A 91 5.97 -7.06 -5.50
C ASN A 91 5.54 -5.84 -4.69
N THR A 92 6.43 -4.86 -4.57
CA THR A 92 6.16 -3.66 -3.79
C THR A 92 5.97 -2.48 -4.72
N SER A 93 4.95 -1.68 -4.46
CA SER A 93 4.66 -0.49 -5.26
C SER A 93 5.71 0.58 -5.04
N GLU A 94 5.62 1.60 -5.90
CA GLU A 94 6.38 2.81 -5.63
C GLU A 94 5.80 3.50 -4.41
N GLU A 95 6.65 4.29 -3.78
CA GLU A 95 6.30 4.97 -2.55
C GLU A 95 5.45 6.19 -2.83
N THR A 96 4.41 6.36 -2.02
CA THR A 96 3.61 7.59 -2.03
C THR A 96 3.95 8.37 -0.78
N MET A 97 4.24 9.64 -0.92
CA MET A 97 4.51 10.48 0.23
C MET A 97 3.38 11.45 0.43
N THR A 98 3.05 11.69 1.69
CA THR A 98 2.12 12.75 2.04
C THR A 98 2.73 13.57 3.16
N THR A 99 2.44 14.86 3.16
CA THR A 99 2.97 15.76 4.16
C THR A 99 1.90 15.99 5.23
N VAL A 100 2.30 15.90 6.49
CA VAL A 100 1.39 16.10 7.60
C VAL A 100 0.97 17.57 7.62
N VAL A 101 -0.33 17.80 7.73
CA VAL A 101 -0.89 19.14 7.80
C VAL A 101 -1.13 19.47 9.26
N ASP A 102 -0.65 20.61 9.65
CA ASP A 102 -0.80 21.05 11.05
C ASP A 102 -2.11 21.84 11.24
#